data_3667f2ec85c7ba6466d7c026f4bf332f
#
_entry.id   3667f2ec85c7ba6466d7c026f4bf332f
#
_cell.length_a   1.000
_cell.length_b   1.000
_cell.length_c   1.000
_cell.angle_alpha   90.00
_cell.angle_beta   90.00
_cell.angle_gamma   90.00
#
_symmetry.space_group_name_H-M   'P 1'
#
loop_
_entity.id
_entity.type
_entity.pdbx_description
1 polymer ?
#
loop_
_entity_poly.entity_id
_entity_poly.type
_entity_poly.pdbx_seq_one_letter_code
_entity_poly.pdbx_strand_id
1 'polypeptide(L)'
;MTFQTVKELTDAVKPAASVLSDRVSVTNPSAVSGDLVDRLVRTSVFGQDAEVKGTARWILRSLAAAAGIRPASIHDLYMAMGRGDAGGFTVPAINVRAMAYDTARAVIRAAKKLNAGAFIFEIARSEIGYTEQRPHEYAAVVLGAALREGFTGPLFIQGDHVQTNAKKYNSPDRDKELEGLRALIKEEIAAGFYNIDIDTSTLVDLEKPTLDEQQEVNVNLAADFTTFIRKHEPQGVTVSVGGEIGEVGGKNSDVHELHAYMKGFNAALKQRGGNLVGLSKISVQTGTAHGGF
;
A
#
# COMPACT_ATOMS: atom_id res chain seq x y z
N MET A 1 -19.11 20.57 -4.31
CA MET A 1 -19.30 20.40 -5.78
C MET A 1 -18.01 19.91 -6.40
N THR A 2 -18.08 19.13 -7.50
CA THR A 2 -16.93 18.69 -8.30
C THR A 2 -16.62 19.69 -9.40
N PHE A 3 -15.41 19.65 -9.94
CA PHE A 3 -15.10 20.32 -11.20
C PHE A 3 -15.72 19.52 -12.36
N GLN A 4 -16.23 20.20 -13.37
CA GLN A 4 -16.91 19.57 -14.50
C GLN A 4 -16.00 19.48 -15.73
N THR A 5 -15.00 20.34 -15.85
CA THR A 5 -14.06 20.38 -16.96
C THR A 5 -12.63 20.57 -16.47
N VAL A 6 -11.65 20.11 -17.27
CA VAL A 6 -10.23 20.37 -17.03
C VAL A 6 -9.94 21.86 -16.95
N LYS A 7 -10.61 22.67 -17.79
CA LYS A 7 -10.45 24.12 -17.79
C LYS A 7 -10.90 24.74 -16.46
N GLU A 8 -12.09 24.39 -15.95
CA GLU A 8 -12.57 24.88 -14.65
C GLU A 8 -11.61 24.52 -13.51
N LEU A 9 -11.12 23.28 -13.52
CA LEU A 9 -10.18 22.77 -12.53
C LEU A 9 -8.84 23.52 -12.58
N THR A 10 -8.25 23.68 -13.78
CA THR A 10 -6.97 24.38 -13.95
C THR A 10 -7.08 25.86 -13.61
N ASP A 11 -8.19 26.51 -13.96
CA ASP A 11 -8.45 27.91 -13.59
C ASP A 11 -8.53 28.09 -12.08
N ALA A 12 -9.16 27.17 -11.35
CA ALA A 12 -9.25 27.20 -9.88
C ALA A 12 -7.89 27.00 -9.19
N VAL A 13 -6.97 26.28 -9.82
CA VAL A 13 -5.63 25.99 -9.28
C VAL A 13 -4.62 27.10 -9.61
N LYS A 14 -4.88 27.98 -10.60
CA LYS A 14 -3.96 29.05 -11.02
C LYS A 14 -3.34 29.90 -9.91
N PRO A 15 -4.05 30.24 -8.81
CA PRO A 15 -3.41 31.00 -7.72
C PRO A 15 -2.27 30.24 -7.03
N ALA A 16 -2.30 28.91 -7.06
CA ALA A 16 -1.34 28.04 -6.39
C ALA A 16 -0.32 27.41 -7.36
N ALA A 17 -0.75 27.06 -8.58
CA ALA A 17 0.07 26.31 -9.53
C ALA A 17 -0.32 26.58 -10.98
N SER A 18 0.65 26.44 -11.88
CA SER A 18 0.41 26.35 -13.32
C SER A 18 0.36 24.89 -13.75
N VAL A 19 -0.64 24.54 -14.56
CA VAL A 19 -0.83 23.19 -15.09
C VAL A 19 -0.53 23.23 -16.59
N LEU A 20 0.51 22.52 -17.00
CA LEU A 20 0.90 22.32 -18.40
C LEU A 20 0.55 20.88 -18.81
N SER A 21 0.72 20.52 -20.06
CA SER A 21 0.40 19.18 -20.57
C SER A 21 1.23 18.07 -19.93
N ASP A 22 2.45 18.38 -19.48
CA ASP A 22 3.45 17.41 -18.99
C ASP A 22 3.85 17.62 -17.52
N ARG A 23 3.46 18.74 -16.91
CA ARG A 23 3.86 19.07 -15.53
C ARG A 23 2.89 20.00 -14.81
N VAL A 24 2.86 19.87 -13.50
CA VAL A 24 2.24 20.85 -12.58
C VAL A 24 3.36 21.55 -11.84
N SER A 25 3.47 22.86 -12.03
CA SER A 25 4.48 23.70 -11.34
C SER A 25 3.80 24.49 -10.23
N VAL A 26 4.04 24.13 -8.98
CA VAL A 26 3.50 24.83 -7.81
C VAL A 26 4.31 26.09 -7.59
N THR A 27 3.67 27.26 -7.79
CA THR A 27 4.32 28.57 -7.70
C THR A 27 4.02 29.28 -6.39
N ASN A 28 2.90 28.97 -5.75
CA ASN A 28 2.49 29.57 -4.49
C ASN A 28 1.77 28.53 -3.59
N PRO A 29 2.52 27.72 -2.82
CA PRO A 29 1.91 26.71 -1.93
C PRO A 29 0.94 27.32 -0.90
N SER A 30 1.15 28.55 -0.48
CA SER A 30 0.28 29.22 0.51
C SER A 30 -1.10 29.57 -0.02
N ALA A 31 -1.30 29.59 -1.34
CA ALA A 31 -2.60 29.77 -1.96
C ALA A 31 -3.43 28.47 -2.05
N VAL A 32 -2.89 27.34 -1.61
CA VAL A 32 -3.63 26.07 -1.54
C VAL A 32 -4.60 26.12 -0.36
N SER A 33 -5.84 26.53 -0.63
CA SER A 33 -6.87 26.55 0.40
C SER A 33 -7.42 25.16 0.68
N GLY A 34 -7.94 24.97 1.92
CA GLY A 34 -8.61 23.72 2.27
C GLY A 34 -9.81 23.39 1.37
N ASP A 35 -10.59 24.39 0.97
CA ASP A 35 -11.74 24.22 0.08
C ASP A 35 -11.31 23.75 -1.32
N LEU A 36 -10.17 24.24 -1.81
CA LEU A 36 -9.60 23.77 -3.09
C LEU A 36 -9.22 22.29 -2.99
N VAL A 37 -8.53 21.89 -1.90
CA VAL A 37 -8.16 20.48 -1.67
C VAL A 37 -9.41 19.60 -1.57
N ASP A 38 -10.40 20.00 -0.77
CA ASP A 38 -11.65 19.27 -0.62
C ASP A 38 -12.37 19.09 -1.96
N ARG A 39 -12.37 20.12 -2.81
CA ARG A 39 -13.00 20.06 -4.13
C ARG A 39 -12.21 19.18 -5.11
N LEU A 40 -10.87 19.23 -5.07
CA LEU A 40 -10.00 18.35 -5.86
C LEU A 40 -10.20 16.88 -5.48
N VAL A 41 -10.23 16.56 -4.18
CA VAL A 41 -10.48 15.20 -3.70
C VAL A 41 -11.86 14.71 -4.16
N ARG A 42 -12.92 15.51 -3.98
CA ARG A 42 -14.26 15.13 -4.46
C ARG A 42 -14.29 14.90 -5.97
N THR A 43 -13.56 15.70 -6.73
CA THR A 43 -13.46 15.52 -8.20
C THR A 43 -12.70 14.26 -8.56
N SER A 44 -11.63 13.94 -7.85
CA SER A 44 -10.82 12.74 -8.09
C SER A 44 -11.59 11.43 -7.86
N VAL A 45 -12.67 11.48 -7.06
CA VAL A 45 -13.54 10.34 -6.72
C VAL A 45 -14.85 10.37 -7.52
N PHE A 46 -15.58 11.48 -7.46
CA PHE A 46 -16.96 11.57 -7.94
C PHE A 46 -17.10 12.30 -9.30
N GLY A 47 -16.01 12.78 -9.88
CA GLY A 47 -16.03 13.36 -11.24
C GLY A 47 -16.57 12.34 -12.25
N GLN A 48 -17.37 12.79 -13.21
CA GLN A 48 -17.95 11.90 -14.22
C GLN A 48 -16.98 11.68 -15.38
N ASP A 49 -16.19 12.67 -15.71
CA ASP A 49 -15.22 12.62 -16.79
C ASP A 49 -13.87 12.05 -16.31
N ALA A 50 -13.32 11.09 -17.05
CA ALA A 50 -12.08 10.39 -16.69
C ALA A 50 -10.85 11.29 -16.74
N GLU A 51 -10.79 12.23 -17.70
CA GLU A 51 -9.70 13.18 -17.84
C GLU A 51 -9.70 14.19 -16.68
N VAL A 52 -10.87 14.68 -16.30
CA VAL A 52 -11.04 15.59 -15.16
C VAL A 52 -10.65 14.88 -13.84
N LYS A 53 -11.06 13.62 -13.66
CA LYS A 53 -10.63 12.80 -12.50
C LYS A 53 -9.11 12.60 -12.46
N GLY A 54 -8.53 12.21 -13.60
CA GLY A 54 -7.09 12.00 -13.74
C GLY A 54 -6.29 13.28 -13.46
N THR A 55 -6.74 14.40 -14.01
CA THR A 55 -6.12 15.71 -13.79
C THR A 55 -6.20 16.14 -12.32
N ALA A 56 -7.34 15.91 -11.65
CA ALA A 56 -7.48 16.20 -10.21
C ALA A 56 -6.51 15.38 -9.36
N ARG A 57 -6.35 14.09 -9.65
CA ARG A 57 -5.39 13.20 -8.99
C ARG A 57 -3.95 13.65 -9.21
N TRP A 58 -3.61 14.01 -10.41
CA TRP A 58 -2.27 14.51 -10.76
C TRP A 58 -1.93 15.81 -10.03
N ILE A 59 -2.86 16.76 -10.01
CA ILE A 59 -2.68 18.03 -9.29
C ILE A 59 -2.55 17.78 -7.78
N LEU A 60 -3.38 16.95 -7.16
CA LEU A 60 -3.27 16.60 -5.73
C LEU A 60 -1.89 16.05 -5.39
N ARG A 61 -1.36 15.14 -6.22
CA ARG A 61 0.00 14.58 -6.02
C ARG A 61 1.07 15.67 -6.11
N SER A 62 0.95 16.57 -7.07
CA SER A 62 1.92 17.65 -7.28
C SER A 62 1.88 18.67 -6.14
N LEU A 63 0.70 19.03 -5.67
CA LEU A 63 0.53 19.93 -4.51
C LEU A 63 1.05 19.28 -3.23
N ALA A 64 0.78 17.99 -3.01
CA ALA A 64 1.30 17.25 -1.87
C ALA A 64 2.84 17.20 -1.90
N ALA A 65 3.44 16.87 -3.05
CA ALA A 65 4.90 16.85 -3.20
C ALA A 65 5.53 18.21 -2.91
N ALA A 66 4.94 19.30 -3.40
CA ALA A 66 5.42 20.66 -3.14
C ALA A 66 5.27 21.07 -1.66
N ALA A 67 4.31 20.49 -0.93
CA ALA A 67 4.13 20.66 0.50
C ALA A 67 5.06 19.72 1.33
N GLY A 68 5.95 18.96 0.68
CA GLY A 68 6.85 18.02 1.35
C GLY A 68 6.22 16.68 1.75
N ILE A 69 5.03 16.36 1.23
CA ILE A 69 4.33 15.10 1.47
C ILE A 69 4.69 14.14 0.34
N ARG A 70 5.23 12.97 0.66
CA ARG A 70 5.65 12.00 -0.36
C ARG A 70 5.24 10.58 0.03
N PRO A 71 4.63 9.82 -0.90
CA PRO A 71 4.55 8.37 -0.72
C PRO A 71 5.93 7.80 -0.46
N ALA A 72 6.05 6.92 0.52
CA ALA A 72 7.33 6.39 0.95
C ALA A 72 7.24 4.90 1.31
N SER A 73 8.38 4.22 1.22
CA SER A 73 8.55 2.88 1.75
C SER A 73 8.95 2.94 3.22
N ILE A 74 8.38 2.07 4.04
CA ILE A 74 8.75 1.90 5.45
C ILE A 74 9.92 0.91 5.62
N HIS A 75 10.45 0.37 4.52
CA HIS A 75 11.49 -0.67 4.53
C HIS A 75 12.64 -0.36 5.49
N ASP A 76 13.25 0.82 5.35
CA ASP A 76 14.44 1.18 6.14
C ASP A 76 14.15 1.26 7.63
N LEU A 77 12.97 1.77 8.02
CA LEU A 77 12.55 1.80 9.42
C LEU A 77 12.37 0.38 9.96
N TYR A 78 11.70 -0.50 9.23
CA TYR A 78 11.48 -1.88 9.67
C TYR A 78 12.79 -2.67 9.73
N MET A 79 13.70 -2.44 8.81
CA MET A 79 15.04 -3.05 8.87
C MET A 79 15.85 -2.52 10.08
N ALA A 80 15.72 -1.25 10.42
CA ALA A 80 16.33 -0.69 11.63
C ALA A 80 15.71 -1.27 12.91
N MET A 81 14.40 -1.45 12.94
CA MET A 81 13.71 -2.11 14.07
C MET A 81 14.16 -3.57 14.21
N GLY A 82 14.27 -4.31 13.09
CA GLY A 82 14.75 -5.69 13.10
C GLY A 82 16.19 -5.87 13.59
N ARG A 83 17.04 -4.86 13.41
CA ARG A 83 18.42 -4.85 13.95
C ARG A 83 18.50 -4.33 15.38
N GLY A 84 17.41 -3.79 15.93
CA GLY A 84 17.43 -3.13 17.25
C GLY A 84 17.95 -1.69 17.24
N ASP A 85 18.20 -1.10 16.06
CA ASP A 85 18.65 0.30 15.92
C ASP A 85 17.51 1.30 16.21
N ALA A 86 16.26 0.87 16.09
CA ALA A 86 15.05 1.64 16.42
C ALA A 86 14.06 0.74 17.15
N GLY A 87 13.32 1.29 18.12
CA GLY A 87 12.37 0.52 18.90
C GLY A 87 11.69 1.33 19.99
N GLY A 88 10.93 0.65 20.86
CA GLY A 88 10.16 1.29 21.93
C GLY A 88 8.85 1.92 21.47
N PHE A 89 8.44 1.68 20.23
CA PHE A 89 7.17 2.10 19.66
C PHE A 89 6.65 1.07 18.65
N THR A 90 5.37 1.19 18.32
CA THR A 90 4.74 0.42 17.24
C THR A 90 4.37 1.34 16.08
N VAL A 91 4.25 0.76 14.89
CA VAL A 91 3.75 1.44 13.69
C VAL A 91 2.35 0.89 13.39
N PRO A 92 1.27 1.62 13.72
CA PRO A 92 -0.06 1.16 13.42
C PRO A 92 -0.29 1.17 11.90
N ALA A 93 -0.77 0.05 11.36
CA ALA A 93 -1.33 -0.06 10.03
C ALA A 93 -2.85 0.05 10.15
N ILE A 94 -3.41 1.05 9.49
CA ILE A 94 -4.81 1.44 9.66
C ILE A 94 -5.53 1.20 8.35
N ASN A 95 -6.37 0.17 8.33
CA ASN A 95 -7.21 -0.14 7.18
C ASN A 95 -8.33 0.91 7.05
N VAL A 96 -8.37 1.60 5.92
CA VAL A 96 -9.36 2.65 5.63
C VAL A 96 -10.08 2.32 4.33
N ARG A 97 -11.21 1.65 4.43
CA ARG A 97 -12.00 1.15 3.28
C ARG A 97 -13.20 2.03 2.91
N ALA A 98 -13.70 2.83 3.83
CA ALA A 98 -14.89 3.65 3.61
C ALA A 98 -14.67 5.05 4.17
N MET A 99 -15.32 6.06 3.56
CA MET A 99 -15.14 7.47 3.91
C MET A 99 -13.65 7.86 3.97
N ALA A 100 -12.87 7.34 3.00
CA ALA A 100 -11.42 7.31 3.09
C ALA A 100 -10.81 8.70 3.35
N TYR A 101 -11.37 9.75 2.73
CA TYR A 101 -10.89 11.12 2.93
C TYR A 101 -11.05 11.61 4.37
N ASP A 102 -12.26 11.51 4.91
CA ASP A 102 -12.54 12.04 6.25
C ASP A 102 -11.89 11.20 7.35
N THR A 103 -11.85 9.88 7.16
CA THR A 103 -11.16 8.95 8.06
C THR A 103 -9.66 9.22 8.06
N ALA A 104 -9.02 9.35 6.90
CA ALA A 104 -7.59 9.66 6.80
C ALA A 104 -7.27 11.01 7.45
N ARG A 105 -8.09 12.03 7.26
CA ARG A 105 -7.96 13.32 7.95
C ARG A 105 -8.03 13.18 9.47
N ALA A 106 -8.99 12.39 9.98
CA ALA A 106 -9.12 12.14 11.41
C ALA A 106 -7.88 11.42 11.98
N VAL A 107 -7.36 10.40 11.28
CA VAL A 107 -6.14 9.69 11.66
C VAL A 107 -4.95 10.64 11.70
N ILE A 108 -4.76 11.48 10.68
CA ILE A 108 -3.65 12.45 10.64
C ILE A 108 -3.73 13.45 11.78
N ARG A 109 -4.93 13.98 12.07
CA ARG A 109 -5.13 14.88 13.23
C ARG A 109 -4.78 14.19 14.55
N ALA A 110 -5.20 12.94 14.72
CA ALA A 110 -4.87 12.15 15.91
C ALA A 110 -3.37 11.89 16.01
N ALA A 111 -2.72 11.47 14.93
CA ALA A 111 -1.29 11.24 14.87
C ALA A 111 -0.48 12.50 15.22
N LYS A 112 -0.84 13.66 14.66
CA LYS A 112 -0.22 14.95 15.01
C LYS A 112 -0.42 15.29 16.50
N LYS A 113 -1.61 15.09 17.05
CA LYS A 113 -1.90 15.35 18.46
C LYS A 113 -1.12 14.43 19.41
N LEU A 114 -0.91 13.18 19.00
CA LEU A 114 -0.17 12.17 19.76
C LEU A 114 1.33 12.20 19.50
N ASN A 115 1.80 13.07 18.60
CA ASN A 115 3.19 13.09 18.12
C ASN A 115 3.65 11.70 17.62
N ALA A 116 2.77 10.99 16.91
CA ALA A 116 3.07 9.67 16.35
C ALA A 116 4.07 9.81 15.20
N GLY A 117 5.22 9.11 15.30
CA GLY A 117 6.31 9.23 14.33
C GLY A 117 6.06 8.49 13.02
N ALA A 118 5.34 7.38 13.04
CA ALA A 118 5.03 6.58 11.85
C ALA A 118 3.68 5.89 11.99
N PHE A 119 2.93 5.82 10.90
CA PHE A 119 1.68 5.06 10.73
C PHE A 119 1.46 4.78 9.24
N ILE A 120 0.71 3.74 8.94
CA ILE A 120 0.44 3.28 7.58
C ILE A 120 -1.06 3.39 7.29
N PHE A 121 -1.42 3.91 6.13
CA PHE A 121 -2.76 3.76 5.56
C PHE A 121 -2.78 2.54 4.65
N GLU A 122 -3.75 1.67 4.80
CA GLU A 122 -3.83 0.46 4.00
C GLU A 122 -5.22 0.16 3.49
N ILE A 123 -5.26 -0.61 2.42
CA ILE A 123 -6.48 -1.15 1.82
C ILE A 123 -6.19 -2.52 1.22
N ALA A 124 -7.07 -3.49 1.50
CA ALA A 124 -6.89 -4.85 1.02
C ALA A 124 -7.36 -5.03 -0.44
N ARG A 125 -6.80 -6.05 -1.12
CA ARG A 125 -7.21 -6.42 -2.48
C ARG A 125 -8.72 -6.59 -2.63
N SER A 126 -9.35 -7.30 -1.69
CA SER A 126 -10.80 -7.51 -1.70
C SER A 126 -11.58 -6.20 -1.55
N GLU A 127 -11.08 -5.31 -0.70
CA GLU A 127 -11.69 -4.01 -0.43
C GLU A 127 -11.57 -3.07 -1.62
N ILE A 128 -10.42 -3.03 -2.29
CA ILE A 128 -10.26 -2.36 -3.59
C ILE A 128 -11.33 -2.84 -4.57
N GLY A 129 -11.62 -4.15 -4.58
CA GLY A 129 -12.61 -4.76 -5.47
C GLY A 129 -14.03 -4.30 -5.18
N TYR A 130 -14.52 -4.47 -3.95
CA TYR A 130 -15.92 -4.17 -3.65
C TYR A 130 -16.23 -2.70 -3.38
N THR A 131 -15.24 -1.88 -3.07
CA THR A 131 -15.40 -0.42 -2.92
C THR A 131 -15.14 0.34 -4.20
N GLU A 132 -14.56 -0.31 -5.21
CA GLU A 132 -14.08 0.30 -6.46
C GLU A 132 -13.05 1.42 -6.24
N GLN A 133 -12.44 1.51 -5.07
CA GLN A 133 -11.36 2.44 -4.76
C GLN A 133 -10.04 1.92 -5.32
N ARG A 134 -9.80 2.17 -6.62
CA ARG A 134 -8.54 1.74 -7.24
C ARG A 134 -7.33 2.44 -6.62
N PRO A 135 -6.12 1.84 -6.66
CA PRO A 135 -4.91 2.38 -6.02
C PRO A 135 -4.64 3.85 -6.31
N HIS A 136 -4.78 4.31 -7.55
CA HIS A 136 -4.58 5.72 -7.91
C HIS A 136 -5.59 6.68 -7.24
N GLU A 137 -6.81 6.23 -7.04
CA GLU A 137 -7.84 7.01 -6.34
C GLU A 137 -7.51 7.07 -4.84
N TYR A 138 -7.28 5.91 -4.23
CA TYR A 138 -6.96 5.80 -2.82
C TYR A 138 -5.74 6.66 -2.44
N ALA A 139 -4.64 6.54 -3.19
CA ALA A 139 -3.45 7.34 -2.98
C ALA A 139 -3.73 8.85 -3.08
N ALA A 140 -4.50 9.29 -4.08
CA ALA A 140 -4.85 10.70 -4.25
C ALA A 140 -5.70 11.22 -3.07
N VAL A 141 -6.63 10.41 -2.58
CA VAL A 141 -7.48 10.71 -1.42
C VAL A 141 -6.65 10.86 -0.15
N VAL A 142 -5.74 9.91 0.12
CA VAL A 142 -4.87 9.96 1.31
C VAL A 142 -3.88 11.13 1.24
N LEU A 143 -3.28 11.38 0.06
CA LEU A 143 -2.42 12.56 -0.15
C LEU A 143 -3.20 13.87 0.02
N GLY A 144 -4.44 13.94 -0.48
CA GLY A 144 -5.32 15.08 -0.29
C GLY A 144 -5.66 15.31 1.19
N ALA A 145 -5.91 14.23 1.94
CA ALA A 145 -6.13 14.30 3.38
C ALA A 145 -4.90 14.84 4.12
N ALA A 146 -3.71 14.35 3.78
CA ALA A 146 -2.45 14.80 4.34
C ALA A 146 -2.21 16.29 4.05
N LEU A 147 -2.43 16.71 2.81
CA LEU A 147 -2.32 18.12 2.40
C LEU A 147 -3.33 19.01 3.16
N ARG A 148 -4.57 18.55 3.30
CA ARG A 148 -5.65 19.28 3.98
C ARG A 148 -5.36 19.50 5.46
N GLU A 149 -4.73 18.53 6.12
CA GLU A 149 -4.40 18.58 7.55
C GLU A 149 -2.99 19.14 7.82
N GLY A 150 -2.29 19.64 6.79
CA GLY A 150 -0.94 20.20 6.93
C GLY A 150 0.07 19.19 7.48
N PHE A 151 -0.02 17.94 7.02
CA PHE A 151 0.99 16.94 7.27
C PHE A 151 2.22 17.22 6.40
N THR A 152 3.40 16.85 6.87
CA THR A 152 4.66 16.93 6.09
C THR A 152 5.50 15.68 6.34
N GLY A 153 6.23 15.25 5.32
CA GLY A 153 7.12 14.10 5.44
C GLY A 153 6.67 12.86 4.67
N PRO A 154 7.22 11.69 5.02
CA PRO A 154 6.87 10.43 4.39
C PRO A 154 5.45 10.00 4.75
N LEU A 155 4.71 9.55 3.74
CA LEU A 155 3.36 9.03 3.89
C LEU A 155 3.38 7.58 3.42
N PHE A 156 3.14 6.65 4.35
CA PHE A 156 3.16 5.22 4.07
C PHE A 156 1.76 4.76 3.64
N ILE A 157 1.69 4.26 2.41
CA ILE A 157 0.47 3.69 1.84
C ILE A 157 0.77 2.23 1.48
N GLN A 158 -0.11 1.31 1.86
CA GLN A 158 0.09 -0.13 1.78
C GLN A 158 -1.04 -0.83 1.04
N GLY A 159 -0.66 -1.74 0.14
CA GLY A 159 -1.53 -2.82 -0.32
C GLY A 159 -1.54 -3.91 0.74
N ASP A 160 -2.63 -4.01 1.47
CA ASP A 160 -2.84 -5.01 2.51
C ASP A 160 -3.44 -6.28 1.88
N HIS A 161 -3.02 -7.45 2.34
CA HIS A 161 -3.51 -8.73 1.85
C HIS A 161 -3.67 -8.78 0.31
N VAL A 162 -2.55 -8.61 -0.42
CA VAL A 162 -2.52 -8.93 -1.86
C VAL A 162 -2.62 -10.45 -1.98
N GLN A 163 -3.83 -10.93 -1.63
CA GLN A 163 -4.11 -12.33 -1.31
C GLN A 163 -4.38 -13.15 -2.56
N THR A 164 -3.77 -14.32 -2.61
CA THR A 164 -4.05 -15.34 -3.62
C THR A 164 -5.35 -16.07 -3.28
N ASN A 165 -6.25 -16.19 -4.24
CA ASN A 165 -7.46 -16.99 -4.07
C ASN A 165 -7.15 -18.47 -4.29
N ALA A 166 -7.16 -19.26 -3.21
CA ALA A 166 -6.81 -20.69 -3.26
C ALA A 166 -7.69 -21.50 -4.22
N LYS A 167 -8.99 -21.19 -4.30
CA LYS A 167 -9.91 -21.90 -5.23
C LYS A 167 -9.52 -21.66 -6.67
N LYS A 168 -9.20 -20.42 -7.05
CA LYS A 168 -8.75 -20.09 -8.42
C LYS A 168 -7.36 -20.65 -8.69
N TYR A 169 -6.45 -20.56 -7.72
CA TYR A 169 -5.10 -21.08 -7.84
C TYR A 169 -5.10 -22.60 -8.10
N ASN A 170 -6.00 -23.35 -7.47
CA ASN A 170 -6.13 -24.80 -7.64
C ASN A 170 -7.13 -25.20 -8.76
N SER A 171 -7.40 -24.30 -9.70
CA SER A 171 -8.30 -24.51 -10.83
C SER A 171 -7.63 -24.15 -12.17
N PRO A 172 -8.28 -24.36 -13.32
CA PRO A 172 -7.79 -23.88 -14.62
C PRO A 172 -7.61 -22.36 -14.71
N ASP A 173 -8.18 -21.57 -13.80
CA ASP A 173 -8.05 -20.11 -13.74
C ASP A 173 -6.76 -19.64 -13.02
N ARG A 174 -5.82 -20.54 -12.68
CA ARG A 174 -4.58 -20.22 -11.96
C ARG A 174 -3.81 -19.08 -12.61
N ASP A 175 -3.51 -19.18 -13.89
CA ASP A 175 -2.69 -18.18 -14.57
C ASP A 175 -3.38 -16.81 -14.59
N LYS A 176 -4.69 -16.78 -14.76
CA LYS A 176 -5.51 -15.58 -14.71
C LYS A 176 -5.51 -14.94 -13.31
N GLU A 177 -5.55 -15.75 -12.26
CA GLU A 177 -5.44 -15.26 -10.88
C GLU A 177 -4.09 -14.62 -10.61
N LEU A 178 -2.99 -15.30 -10.99
CA LEU A 178 -1.63 -14.79 -10.81
C LEU A 178 -1.36 -13.53 -11.64
N GLU A 179 -1.87 -13.46 -12.86
CA GLU A 179 -1.73 -12.27 -13.70
C GLU A 179 -2.53 -11.09 -13.15
N GLY A 180 -3.72 -11.36 -12.60
CA GLY A 180 -4.53 -10.36 -11.91
C GLY A 180 -3.82 -9.74 -10.69
N LEU A 181 -3.09 -10.56 -9.91
CA LEU A 181 -2.27 -10.10 -8.81
C LEU A 181 -1.08 -9.25 -9.29
N ARG A 182 -0.38 -9.70 -10.33
CA ARG A 182 0.73 -8.91 -10.92
C ARG A 182 0.25 -7.56 -11.46
N ALA A 183 -0.91 -7.54 -12.10
CA ALA A 183 -1.52 -6.30 -12.59
C ALA A 183 -1.85 -5.34 -11.44
N LEU A 184 -2.43 -5.84 -10.34
CA LEU A 184 -2.71 -5.03 -9.15
C LEU A 184 -1.43 -4.48 -8.52
N ILE A 185 -0.41 -5.31 -8.32
CA ILE A 185 0.90 -4.88 -7.78
C ILE A 185 1.52 -3.76 -8.63
N LYS A 186 1.46 -3.87 -9.96
CA LYS A 186 1.93 -2.78 -10.85
C LYS A 186 1.15 -1.50 -10.65
N GLU A 187 -0.18 -1.59 -10.55
CA GLU A 187 -1.04 -0.43 -10.32
C GLU A 187 -0.75 0.21 -8.96
N GLU A 188 -0.57 -0.58 -7.92
CA GLU A 188 -0.19 -0.12 -6.58
C GLU A 188 1.14 0.63 -6.59
N ILE A 189 2.18 0.06 -7.17
CA ILE A 189 3.50 0.71 -7.28
C ILE A 189 3.39 2.02 -8.06
N ALA A 190 2.70 2.03 -9.20
CA ALA A 190 2.47 3.24 -10.00
C ALA A 190 1.67 4.30 -9.24
N ALA A 191 0.77 3.89 -8.36
CA ALA A 191 0.00 4.76 -7.49
C ALA A 191 0.80 5.29 -6.28
N GLY A 192 1.98 4.75 -5.98
CA GLY A 192 2.79 5.14 -4.83
C GLY A 192 2.54 4.30 -3.58
N PHE A 193 1.96 3.12 -3.73
CA PHE A 193 1.95 2.10 -2.68
C PHE A 193 3.35 1.47 -2.66
N TYR A 194 4.19 1.98 -1.78
CA TYR A 194 5.55 1.47 -1.64
C TYR A 194 5.71 0.52 -0.45
N ASN A 195 4.57 -0.01 0.01
CA ASN A 195 4.45 -1.06 1.00
C ASN A 195 3.39 -2.04 0.49
N ILE A 196 3.74 -3.32 0.33
CA ILE A 196 2.87 -4.33 -0.27
C ILE A 196 2.99 -5.62 0.54
N ASP A 197 1.88 -6.09 1.08
CA ASP A 197 1.81 -7.34 1.81
C ASP A 197 1.33 -8.46 0.89
N ILE A 198 2.25 -9.34 0.56
CA ILE A 198 1.98 -10.53 -0.24
C ILE A 198 1.37 -11.60 0.68
N ASP A 199 0.15 -11.95 0.38
CA ASP A 199 -0.56 -12.99 1.11
C ASP A 199 -0.84 -14.20 0.20
N THR A 200 0.07 -15.16 0.28
CA THR A 200 -0.05 -16.48 -0.35
C THR A 200 -0.37 -17.57 0.68
N SER A 201 -0.66 -17.17 1.90
CA SER A 201 -0.90 -18.04 3.06
C SER A 201 -2.12 -18.96 2.92
N THR A 202 -3.08 -18.58 2.07
CA THR A 202 -4.23 -19.44 1.73
C THR A 202 -3.84 -20.75 1.03
N LEU A 203 -2.57 -20.89 0.65
CA LEU A 203 -2.01 -22.06 -0.03
C LEU A 203 -1.17 -22.94 0.90
N VAL A 204 -1.15 -22.66 2.19
CA VAL A 204 -0.53 -23.54 3.20
C VAL A 204 -1.30 -24.85 3.26
N ASP A 205 -0.58 -25.98 3.28
CA ASP A 205 -1.16 -27.32 3.32
C ASP A 205 -0.76 -28.04 4.61
N LEU A 206 -1.63 -27.94 5.63
CA LEU A 206 -1.41 -28.54 6.93
C LEU A 206 -1.45 -30.08 6.95
N GLU A 207 -1.88 -30.73 5.86
CA GLU A 207 -1.87 -32.19 5.74
C GLU A 207 -0.46 -32.73 5.43
N LYS A 208 0.48 -31.88 5.07
CA LYS A 208 1.86 -32.26 4.82
C LYS A 208 2.61 -32.60 6.12
N PRO A 209 3.54 -33.59 6.05
CA PRO A 209 4.19 -34.12 7.26
C PRO A 209 5.18 -33.16 7.92
N THR A 210 5.78 -32.23 7.17
CA THR A 210 6.81 -31.32 7.70
C THR A 210 6.43 -29.86 7.49
N LEU A 211 6.92 -28.98 8.36
CA LEU A 211 6.69 -27.53 8.24
C LEU A 211 7.22 -26.97 6.90
N ASP A 212 8.36 -27.46 6.43
CA ASP A 212 8.94 -27.05 5.15
C ASP A 212 7.96 -27.40 4.00
N GLU A 213 7.37 -28.60 3.99
CA GLU A 213 6.39 -29.02 2.99
C GLU A 213 5.05 -28.29 3.11
N GLN A 214 4.59 -28.00 4.33
CA GLN A 214 3.37 -27.23 4.57
C GLN A 214 3.46 -25.83 3.97
N GLN A 215 4.62 -25.20 4.05
CA GLN A 215 4.89 -23.85 3.58
C GLN A 215 5.40 -23.77 2.12
N GLU A 216 5.67 -24.88 1.47
CA GLU A 216 6.36 -24.91 0.17
C GLU A 216 5.71 -24.00 -0.89
N VAL A 217 4.40 -24.09 -1.08
CA VAL A 217 3.68 -23.29 -2.08
C VAL A 217 3.63 -21.83 -1.65
N ASN A 218 3.36 -21.56 -0.38
CA ASN A 218 3.30 -20.22 0.18
C ASN A 218 4.63 -19.46 -0.05
N VAL A 219 5.76 -20.02 0.38
CA VAL A 219 7.07 -19.35 0.29
C VAL A 219 7.56 -19.20 -1.15
N ASN A 220 7.28 -20.19 -2.02
CA ASN A 220 7.67 -20.11 -3.42
C ASN A 220 6.92 -19.00 -4.16
N LEU A 221 5.62 -18.90 -3.95
CA LEU A 221 4.81 -17.88 -4.61
C LEU A 221 5.08 -16.48 -4.03
N ALA A 222 5.27 -16.37 -2.71
CA ALA A 222 5.70 -15.13 -2.07
C ALA A 222 7.04 -14.62 -2.62
N ALA A 223 8.02 -15.52 -2.83
CA ALA A 223 9.30 -15.18 -3.44
C ALA A 223 9.15 -14.76 -4.92
N ASP A 224 8.20 -15.36 -5.65
CA ASP A 224 7.90 -14.98 -7.04
C ASP A 224 7.35 -13.55 -7.13
N PHE A 225 6.35 -13.22 -6.32
CA PHE A 225 5.81 -11.87 -6.26
C PHE A 225 6.82 -10.85 -5.72
N THR A 226 7.65 -11.22 -4.73
CA THR A 226 8.74 -10.35 -4.27
C THR A 226 9.70 -10.04 -5.43
N THR A 227 10.09 -11.04 -6.19
CA THR A 227 10.94 -10.86 -7.39
C THR A 227 10.27 -9.94 -8.41
N PHE A 228 8.96 -10.09 -8.59
CA PHE A 228 8.19 -9.24 -9.48
C PHE A 228 8.16 -7.78 -9.00
N ILE A 229 7.96 -7.52 -7.71
CA ILE A 229 8.01 -6.19 -7.11
C ILE A 229 9.38 -5.56 -7.34
N ARG A 230 10.48 -6.27 -7.05
CA ARG A 230 11.87 -5.78 -7.25
C ARG A 230 12.16 -5.34 -8.69
N LYS A 231 11.50 -5.95 -9.68
CA LYS A 231 11.62 -5.57 -11.09
C LYS A 231 10.80 -4.32 -11.48
N HIS A 232 9.84 -3.93 -10.66
CA HIS A 232 8.91 -2.84 -10.97
C HIS A 232 9.01 -1.66 -10.02
N GLU A 233 9.76 -1.78 -8.92
CA GLU A 233 9.95 -0.67 -7.98
C GLU A 233 10.70 0.50 -8.64
N PRO A 234 10.37 1.75 -8.29
CA PRO A 234 11.02 2.92 -8.84
C PRO A 234 12.50 2.97 -8.42
N GLN A 235 13.32 3.57 -9.27
CA GLN A 235 14.73 3.78 -8.95
C GLN A 235 14.89 4.55 -7.61
N GLY A 236 15.71 4.03 -6.71
CA GLY A 236 15.97 4.62 -5.40
C GLY A 236 14.88 4.34 -4.35
N VAL A 237 13.90 3.52 -4.66
CA VAL A 237 12.87 3.06 -3.71
C VAL A 237 12.96 1.56 -3.57
N THR A 238 13.23 1.07 -2.37
CA THR A 238 13.02 -0.33 -2.03
C THR A 238 11.62 -0.49 -1.46
N VAL A 239 10.71 -1.06 -2.23
CA VAL A 239 9.34 -1.31 -1.77
C VAL A 239 9.37 -2.25 -0.57
N SER A 240 8.72 -1.86 0.55
CA SER A 240 8.57 -2.75 1.69
C SER A 240 7.65 -3.91 1.33
N VAL A 241 8.16 -5.12 1.41
CA VAL A 241 7.38 -6.34 1.16
C VAL A 241 7.09 -7.03 2.48
N GLY A 242 5.83 -7.31 2.75
CA GLY A 242 5.38 -8.18 3.82
C GLY A 242 5.09 -9.59 3.29
N GLY A 243 5.26 -10.58 4.16
CA GLY A 243 4.81 -11.95 3.93
C GLY A 243 3.86 -12.40 5.02
N GLU A 244 3.17 -13.51 4.81
CA GLU A 244 2.24 -14.06 5.78
C GLU A 244 2.47 -15.56 5.97
N ILE A 245 2.64 -15.98 7.24
CA ILE A 245 2.92 -17.38 7.59
C ILE A 245 1.70 -18.28 7.35
N GLY A 246 0.50 -17.70 7.49
CA GLY A 246 -0.76 -18.41 7.28
C GLY A 246 -1.21 -19.27 8.44
N GLU A 247 -2.12 -20.16 8.16
CA GLU A 247 -2.70 -21.08 9.12
C GLU A 247 -1.64 -22.07 9.63
N VAL A 248 -1.61 -22.27 10.94
CA VAL A 248 -0.66 -23.17 11.62
C VAL A 248 -1.37 -24.19 12.52
N GLY A 249 -2.59 -24.56 12.17
CA GLY A 249 -3.37 -25.56 12.87
C GLY A 249 -4.20 -25.01 14.03
N GLY A 250 -4.76 -23.80 13.88
CA GLY A 250 -5.67 -23.21 14.88
C GLY A 250 -5.00 -22.82 16.20
N LYS A 251 -3.70 -22.58 16.18
CA LYS A 251 -2.88 -22.14 17.31
C LYS A 251 -2.07 -20.89 16.94
N ASN A 252 -1.38 -20.29 17.90
CA ASN A 252 -0.40 -19.24 17.62
C ASN A 252 0.81 -19.84 16.89
N SER A 253 1.42 -19.03 16.03
CA SER A 253 2.68 -19.41 15.39
C SER A 253 3.77 -19.58 16.44
N ASP A 254 4.64 -20.55 16.25
CA ASP A 254 5.83 -20.75 17.05
C ASP A 254 7.12 -20.41 16.28
N VAL A 255 8.24 -20.47 17.00
CA VAL A 255 9.56 -20.12 16.43
C VAL A 255 9.98 -21.09 15.32
N HIS A 256 9.59 -22.35 15.39
CA HIS A 256 9.95 -23.35 14.37
C HIS A 256 9.20 -23.10 13.06
N GLU A 257 7.92 -22.73 13.14
CA GLU A 257 7.10 -22.37 11.98
C GLU A 257 7.63 -21.11 11.31
N LEU A 258 7.99 -20.09 12.09
CA LEU A 258 8.62 -18.87 11.56
C LEU A 258 9.96 -19.17 10.87
N HIS A 259 10.79 -20.02 11.47
CA HIS A 259 12.07 -20.43 10.88
C HIS A 259 11.86 -21.21 9.57
N ALA A 260 10.88 -22.12 9.51
CA ALA A 260 10.57 -22.89 8.30
C ALA A 260 10.14 -21.94 7.16
N TYR A 261 9.23 -21.00 7.44
CA TYR A 261 8.81 -19.98 6.47
C TYR A 261 9.99 -19.15 5.97
N MET A 262 10.77 -18.54 6.87
CA MET A 262 11.87 -17.65 6.49
C MET A 262 12.99 -18.39 5.76
N LYS A 263 13.33 -19.60 6.17
CA LYS A 263 14.29 -20.46 5.48
C LYS A 263 13.83 -20.78 4.05
N GLY A 264 12.58 -21.23 3.91
CA GLY A 264 11.98 -21.56 2.62
C GLY A 264 11.92 -20.35 1.70
N PHE A 265 11.39 -19.23 2.19
CA PHE A 265 11.31 -17.98 1.43
C PHE A 265 12.67 -17.48 0.96
N ASN A 266 13.66 -17.42 1.86
CA ASN A 266 15.01 -16.95 1.50
C ASN A 266 15.68 -17.85 0.48
N ALA A 267 15.51 -19.18 0.59
CA ALA A 267 16.02 -20.14 -0.39
C ALA A 267 15.35 -19.95 -1.76
N ALA A 268 14.03 -19.80 -1.80
CA ALA A 268 13.27 -19.57 -3.01
C ALA A 268 13.63 -18.24 -3.69
N LEU A 269 13.81 -17.18 -2.91
CA LEU A 269 14.20 -15.87 -3.42
C LEU A 269 15.61 -15.89 -4.01
N LYS A 270 16.56 -16.55 -3.33
CA LYS A 270 17.93 -16.71 -3.81
C LYS A 270 18.01 -17.42 -5.16
N GLN A 271 17.16 -18.42 -5.40
CA GLN A 271 17.08 -19.10 -6.69
C GLN A 271 16.59 -18.19 -7.83
N ARG A 272 15.83 -17.15 -7.53
CA ARG A 272 15.25 -16.21 -8.52
C ARG A 272 16.16 -15.03 -8.86
N GLY A 273 17.11 -14.71 -7.97
CA GLY A 273 18.07 -13.63 -8.22
C GLY A 273 18.93 -13.37 -6.97
N GLY A 274 20.19 -13.78 -7.01
CA GLY A 274 21.09 -13.98 -5.88
C GLY A 274 21.16 -12.92 -4.78
N ASN A 275 20.85 -11.63 -5.07
CA ASN A 275 20.97 -10.52 -4.12
C ASN A 275 19.71 -9.65 -4.03
N LEU A 276 18.54 -10.23 -4.31
CA LEU A 276 17.28 -9.48 -4.16
C LEU A 276 16.98 -9.20 -2.68
N VAL A 277 16.50 -7.99 -2.41
CA VAL A 277 16.03 -7.62 -1.07
C VAL A 277 14.77 -8.42 -0.74
N GLY A 278 14.77 -9.11 0.39
CA GLY A 278 13.66 -9.95 0.86
C GLY A 278 12.56 -9.17 1.56
N LEU A 279 11.92 -9.83 2.53
CA LEU A 279 10.83 -9.26 3.31
C LEU A 279 11.34 -8.19 4.28
N SER A 280 10.51 -7.16 4.50
CA SER A 280 10.70 -6.17 5.55
C SER A 280 9.97 -6.54 6.84
N LYS A 281 8.93 -7.34 6.72
CA LYS A 281 8.06 -7.78 7.82
C LYS A 281 7.39 -9.11 7.46
N ILE A 282 6.89 -9.77 8.48
CA ILE A 282 6.06 -10.97 8.34
C ILE A 282 4.89 -10.91 9.32
N SER A 283 3.72 -11.29 8.85
CA SER A 283 2.54 -11.52 9.68
C SER A 283 2.58 -12.95 10.21
N VAL A 284 2.38 -13.09 11.52
CA VAL A 284 2.32 -14.37 12.24
C VAL A 284 1.01 -14.50 12.98
N GLN A 285 0.58 -15.74 13.24
CA GLN A 285 -0.65 -15.99 14.02
C GLN A 285 -0.40 -15.72 15.50
N THR A 286 -1.19 -14.82 16.08
CA THR A 286 -1.06 -14.38 17.48
C THR A 286 -2.30 -14.68 18.33
N GLY A 287 -3.22 -15.50 17.81
CA GLY A 287 -4.47 -15.89 18.50
C GLY A 287 -5.59 -14.85 18.44
N THR A 288 -5.43 -13.82 17.62
CA THR A 288 -6.50 -12.85 17.34
C THR A 288 -7.40 -13.34 16.21
N ALA A 289 -8.72 -13.15 16.37
CA ALA A 289 -9.69 -13.49 15.33
C ALA A 289 -9.97 -12.27 14.43
N HIS A 290 -10.23 -12.50 13.15
CA HIS A 290 -10.77 -11.48 12.26
C HIS A 290 -12.22 -11.16 12.65
N GLY A 291 -12.47 -9.92 13.01
CA GLY A 291 -13.78 -9.44 13.40
C GLY A 291 -14.12 -9.79 14.86
N GLY A 292 -14.61 -8.80 15.60
CA GLY A 292 -15.24 -9.05 16.90
C GLY A 292 -16.67 -9.52 16.70
N PHE A 293 -17.06 -10.49 17.48
CA PHE A 293 -18.45 -10.93 17.62
C PHE A 293 -18.99 -10.45 18.96
#